data_110a98c04b812af2798f1a9af14cde78
#
_entry.id   110a98c04b812af2798f1a9af14cde78
#
_cell.length_a   1.000
_cell.length_b   1.000
_cell.length_c   1.000
_cell.angle_alpha   90.00
_cell.angle_beta   90.00
_cell.angle_gamma   90.00
#
_symmetry.space_group_name_H-M   'P 1'
#
loop_
_entity.id
_entity.type
_entity.pdbx_description
1 polymer ?
#
loop_
_entity_poly.entity_id
_entity_poly.type
_entity_poly.pdbx_seq_one_letter_code
_entity_poly.pdbx_strand_id
1 'polypeptide(L)'
;MIKKECMTAEWIKAISVRNKYKDLNLIEKVIRAMSLLEMLKLSGCPFCFKGGSALMLILGESAHRLSIDIDIICPPGTDIEPYLKDIEKFGFISKTLEERQQRDTNIPKSHSKFFYHIAYKNDDKPAYILLDVLYEDLQYHATEEVEIKGPFIELDNEPLMVTVPSADDILGDKLTAFAPNTSGIPYIKGGRDRSLEIIKQLYDVGKLFEHADNFQHTKDTFTQIGKIELQYRGLPAELSLIYEDIRETALCLATRGQMGKGDFNMLQSGIKKIDGYIYKGKYRIEEAIVDSARAAYLATSIEKSSTRIEKYDGNLNTLLAMELSPSVNNKLNKLKKVLPEAFFYWVKTSELLQK
;
A
#
# COMPACT_ATOMS: atom_id res chain seq x y z
N MET A 1 11.05 -3.50 -23.61
CA MET A 1 10.12 -4.57 -23.15
C MET A 1 10.86 -5.50 -22.20
N ILE A 2 10.13 -6.12 -21.28
CA ILE A 2 10.68 -7.13 -20.36
C ILE A 2 11.19 -8.31 -21.18
N LYS A 3 12.47 -8.69 -20.97
CA LYS A 3 13.08 -9.83 -21.67
C LYS A 3 12.31 -11.12 -21.36
N LYS A 4 12.07 -11.95 -22.37
CA LYS A 4 11.37 -13.23 -22.20
C LYS A 4 12.12 -14.19 -21.26
N GLU A 5 13.43 -14.09 -21.22
CA GLU A 5 14.31 -14.84 -20.33
C GLU A 5 13.95 -14.64 -18.86
N CYS A 6 13.41 -13.43 -18.49
CA CYS A 6 12.98 -13.14 -17.11
C CYS A 6 11.88 -14.10 -16.60
N MET A 7 11.16 -14.75 -17.52
CA MET A 7 10.09 -15.70 -17.20
C MET A 7 10.56 -17.16 -17.13
N THR A 8 11.88 -17.42 -17.24
CA THR A 8 12.44 -18.78 -17.19
C THR A 8 12.83 -19.21 -15.77
N ALA A 9 12.88 -20.53 -15.54
CA ALA A 9 13.30 -21.08 -14.26
C ALA A 9 14.73 -20.68 -13.88
N GLU A 10 15.62 -20.62 -14.88
CA GLU A 10 17.02 -20.24 -14.73
C GLU A 10 17.13 -18.80 -14.24
N TRP A 11 16.42 -17.88 -14.89
CA TRP A 11 16.38 -16.46 -14.47
C TRP A 11 15.84 -16.29 -13.05
N ILE A 12 14.67 -16.88 -12.76
CA ILE A 12 14.01 -16.76 -11.45
C ILE A 12 14.93 -17.25 -10.33
N LYS A 13 15.64 -18.36 -10.53
CA LYS A 13 16.62 -18.88 -9.58
C LYS A 13 17.83 -17.95 -9.44
N ALA A 14 18.38 -17.47 -10.55
CA ALA A 14 19.55 -16.58 -10.54
C ALA A 14 19.24 -15.25 -9.83
N ILE A 15 18.10 -14.63 -10.15
CA ILE A 15 17.70 -13.36 -9.57
C ILE A 15 17.31 -13.48 -8.07
N SER A 16 16.81 -14.65 -7.65
CA SER A 16 16.58 -14.99 -6.24
C SER A 16 17.89 -14.96 -5.45
N VAL A 17 18.94 -15.56 -5.97
CA VAL A 17 20.28 -15.56 -5.35
C VAL A 17 20.85 -14.13 -5.32
N ARG A 18 20.78 -13.40 -6.43
CA ARG A 18 21.28 -12.03 -6.56
C ARG A 18 20.65 -11.10 -5.55
N ASN A 19 19.33 -11.17 -5.38
CA ASN A 19 18.57 -10.32 -4.43
C ASN A 19 18.48 -10.91 -3.02
N LYS A 20 19.05 -12.11 -2.77
CA LYS A 20 18.98 -12.82 -1.47
C LYS A 20 17.53 -13.02 -0.98
N TYR A 21 16.61 -13.19 -1.90
CA TYR A 21 15.19 -13.40 -1.63
C TYR A 21 14.74 -14.78 -2.11
N LYS A 22 14.22 -15.62 -1.20
CA LYS A 22 14.08 -17.07 -1.44
C LYS A 22 12.74 -17.50 -2.04
N ASP A 23 11.70 -16.65 -1.98
CA ASP A 23 10.38 -17.02 -2.48
C ASP A 23 10.31 -16.88 -4.01
N LEU A 24 10.62 -17.98 -4.71
CA LEU A 24 10.60 -18.05 -6.18
C LEU A 24 9.20 -17.77 -6.75
N ASN A 25 8.13 -18.19 -6.02
CA ASN A 25 6.75 -17.96 -6.45
C ASN A 25 6.41 -16.46 -6.46
N LEU A 26 6.85 -15.74 -5.41
CA LEU A 26 6.59 -14.31 -5.32
C LEU A 26 7.44 -13.53 -6.34
N ILE A 27 8.68 -13.95 -6.60
CA ILE A 27 9.54 -13.38 -7.67
C ILE A 27 8.83 -13.52 -9.02
N GLU A 28 8.42 -14.74 -9.39
CA GLU A 28 7.74 -14.99 -10.67
C GLU A 28 6.46 -14.15 -10.78
N LYS A 29 5.66 -14.08 -9.73
CA LYS A 29 4.46 -13.25 -9.72
C LYS A 29 4.75 -11.78 -9.96
N VAL A 30 5.81 -11.22 -9.38
CA VAL A 30 6.21 -9.83 -9.64
C VAL A 30 6.60 -9.65 -11.10
N ILE A 31 7.38 -10.56 -11.68
CA ILE A 31 7.76 -10.51 -13.09
C ILE A 31 6.51 -10.55 -13.98
N ARG A 32 5.58 -11.47 -13.71
CA ARG A 32 4.32 -11.61 -14.46
C ARG A 32 3.41 -10.39 -14.30
N ALA A 33 3.33 -9.81 -13.09
CA ALA A 33 2.58 -8.60 -12.85
C ALA A 33 3.13 -7.41 -13.68
N MET A 34 4.45 -7.24 -13.72
CA MET A 34 5.07 -6.20 -14.55
C MET A 34 4.85 -6.46 -16.05
N SER A 35 4.85 -7.73 -16.50
CA SER A 35 4.54 -8.09 -17.89
C SER A 35 3.07 -7.79 -18.24
N LEU A 36 2.14 -8.00 -17.31
CA LEU A 36 0.74 -7.60 -17.49
C LEU A 36 0.58 -6.08 -17.60
N LEU A 37 1.28 -5.33 -16.76
CA LEU A 37 1.30 -3.86 -16.82
C LEU A 37 1.86 -3.36 -18.16
N GLU A 38 2.95 -3.96 -18.64
CA GLU A 38 3.55 -3.68 -19.94
C GLU A 38 2.55 -3.94 -21.09
N MET A 39 1.83 -5.05 -21.03
CA MET A 39 0.78 -5.39 -22.00
C MET A 39 -0.32 -4.31 -22.05
N LEU A 40 -0.83 -3.89 -20.89
CA LEU A 40 -1.84 -2.85 -20.79
C LEU A 40 -1.36 -1.53 -21.39
N LYS A 41 -0.11 -1.13 -21.11
CA LYS A 41 0.47 0.09 -21.69
C LYS A 41 0.60 0.00 -23.20
N LEU A 42 1.11 -1.11 -23.72
CA LEU A 42 1.31 -1.30 -25.16
C LEU A 42 0.00 -1.45 -25.94
N SER A 43 -1.06 -1.94 -25.31
CA SER A 43 -2.39 -2.00 -25.93
C SER A 43 -3.07 -0.63 -26.07
N GLY A 44 -2.51 0.42 -25.48
CA GLY A 44 -3.10 1.77 -25.49
C GLY A 44 -4.27 1.92 -24.51
N CYS A 45 -4.40 1.03 -23.52
CA CYS A 45 -5.43 1.14 -22.48
C CYS A 45 -5.29 2.48 -21.75
N PRO A 46 -6.38 3.25 -21.60
CA PRO A 46 -6.36 4.50 -20.84
C PRO A 46 -6.49 4.18 -19.35
N PHE A 47 -5.40 4.22 -18.60
CA PHE A 47 -5.43 3.94 -17.16
C PHE A 47 -4.44 4.77 -16.35
N CYS A 48 -4.76 4.93 -15.07
CA CYS A 48 -3.82 5.33 -14.03
C CYS A 48 -3.51 4.09 -13.17
N PHE A 49 -2.24 3.73 -13.04
CA PHE A 49 -1.78 2.58 -12.28
C PHE A 49 -1.64 2.95 -10.80
N LYS A 50 -2.28 2.21 -9.91
CA LYS A 50 -2.29 2.47 -8.47
C LYS A 50 -1.94 1.24 -7.63
N GLY A 51 -2.16 1.33 -6.34
CA GLY A 51 -1.99 0.20 -5.42
C GLY A 51 -0.55 -0.07 -5.02
N GLY A 52 -0.34 -1.25 -4.43
CA GLY A 52 0.96 -1.64 -3.89
C GLY A 52 2.02 -1.88 -4.97
N SER A 53 1.64 -2.31 -6.16
CA SER A 53 2.57 -2.55 -7.27
C SER A 53 3.00 -1.24 -7.94
N ALA A 54 2.12 -0.23 -8.01
CA ALA A 54 2.52 1.12 -8.43
C ALA A 54 3.52 1.74 -7.45
N LEU A 55 3.31 1.52 -6.14
CA LEU A 55 4.23 2.01 -5.12
C LEU A 55 5.65 1.44 -5.27
N MET A 56 5.80 0.21 -5.77
CA MET A 56 7.12 -0.34 -6.08
C MET A 56 7.85 0.46 -7.15
N LEU A 57 7.14 0.96 -8.17
CA LEU A 57 7.72 1.78 -9.23
C LEU A 57 8.05 3.20 -8.74
N ILE A 58 7.15 3.82 -7.99
CA ILE A 58 7.31 5.17 -7.42
C ILE A 58 8.50 5.24 -6.46
N LEU A 59 8.62 4.29 -5.54
CA LEU A 59 9.70 4.26 -4.56
C LEU A 59 11.03 3.73 -5.13
N GLY A 60 10.98 3.03 -6.28
CA GLY A 60 12.19 2.52 -6.94
C GLY A 60 13.06 1.70 -5.99
N GLU A 61 14.32 2.12 -5.79
CA GLU A 61 15.27 1.43 -4.90
C GLU A 61 14.90 1.46 -3.42
N SER A 62 14.04 2.39 -3.00
CA SER A 62 13.49 2.49 -1.65
C SER A 62 12.31 1.57 -1.41
N ALA A 63 11.76 0.95 -2.47
CA ALA A 63 10.73 -0.07 -2.36
C ALA A 63 11.34 -1.37 -1.85
N HIS A 64 10.98 -1.78 -0.65
CA HIS A 64 11.52 -3.01 -0.04
C HIS A 64 10.46 -4.09 0.14
N ARG A 65 9.21 -3.81 -0.20
CA ARG A 65 8.09 -4.74 -0.14
C ARG A 65 7.59 -5.08 -1.55
N LEU A 66 7.40 -6.37 -1.80
CA LEU A 66 6.82 -6.85 -3.05
C LEU A 66 5.30 -6.73 -3.06
N SER A 67 4.75 -6.48 -4.23
CA SER A 67 3.32 -6.54 -4.54
C SER A 67 3.14 -7.26 -5.88
N ILE A 68 2.00 -7.90 -6.09
CA ILE A 68 1.77 -8.82 -7.20
C ILE A 68 0.46 -8.59 -7.94
N ASP A 69 -0.43 -7.78 -7.36
CA ASP A 69 -1.70 -7.46 -8.00
C ASP A 69 -1.54 -6.18 -8.85
N ILE A 70 -2.24 -6.09 -9.95
CA ILE A 70 -2.29 -4.90 -10.81
C ILE A 70 -3.62 -4.20 -10.55
N ASP A 71 -3.56 -3.03 -9.93
CA ASP A 71 -4.70 -2.17 -9.66
C ASP A 71 -4.67 -0.97 -10.61
N ILE A 72 -5.71 -0.77 -11.40
CA ILE A 72 -5.82 0.38 -12.31
C ILE A 72 -7.14 1.11 -12.17
N ILE A 73 -7.12 2.42 -12.45
CA ILE A 73 -8.32 3.22 -12.63
C ILE A 73 -8.43 3.53 -14.12
N CYS A 74 -9.58 3.21 -14.70
CA CYS A 74 -9.95 3.59 -16.05
C CYS A 74 -11.09 4.62 -16.03
N PRO A 75 -11.18 5.51 -17.02
CA PRO A 75 -12.33 6.40 -17.16
C PRO A 75 -13.66 5.64 -17.12
N PRO A 76 -14.73 6.24 -16.57
CA PRO A 76 -16.05 5.61 -16.58
C PRO A 76 -16.49 5.19 -17.98
N GLY A 77 -17.06 3.98 -18.11
CA GLY A 77 -17.53 3.46 -19.40
C GLY A 77 -16.41 2.86 -20.28
N THR A 78 -15.18 2.76 -19.81
CA THR A 78 -14.12 2.07 -20.55
C THR A 78 -14.45 0.58 -20.69
N ASP A 79 -14.52 0.07 -21.91
CA ASP A 79 -14.51 -1.36 -22.18
C ASP A 79 -13.07 -1.87 -22.15
N ILE A 80 -12.71 -2.68 -21.15
CA ILE A 80 -11.34 -3.19 -20.96
C ILE A 80 -10.99 -4.33 -21.92
N GLU A 81 -11.97 -5.09 -22.39
CA GLU A 81 -11.76 -6.32 -23.18
C GLU A 81 -10.89 -6.12 -24.45
N PRO A 82 -11.08 -5.04 -25.26
CA PRO A 82 -10.23 -4.80 -26.42
C PRO A 82 -8.74 -4.68 -26.13
N TYR A 83 -8.39 -4.24 -24.90
CA TYR A 83 -7.00 -4.05 -24.47
C TYR A 83 -6.35 -5.32 -23.90
N LEU A 84 -7.14 -6.35 -23.61
CA LEU A 84 -6.70 -7.61 -23.03
C LEU A 84 -6.51 -8.71 -24.12
N LYS A 85 -5.92 -8.32 -25.25
CA LYS A 85 -5.60 -9.22 -26.36
C LYS A 85 -4.13 -9.64 -26.30
N ASP A 86 -3.79 -10.65 -27.10
CA ASP A 86 -2.39 -11.11 -27.27
C ASP A 86 -1.68 -11.50 -25.96
N ILE A 87 -2.42 -11.98 -24.97
CA ILE A 87 -1.91 -12.32 -23.64
C ILE A 87 -0.75 -13.33 -23.70
N GLU A 88 -0.74 -14.19 -24.70
CA GLU A 88 0.29 -15.21 -24.92
C GLU A 88 1.68 -14.59 -25.18
N LYS A 89 1.72 -13.44 -25.86
CA LYS A 89 2.96 -12.70 -26.11
C LYS A 89 3.63 -12.22 -24.81
N PHE A 90 2.83 -12.07 -23.74
CA PHE A 90 3.25 -11.62 -22.43
C PHE A 90 3.35 -12.75 -21.39
N GLY A 91 3.32 -14.01 -21.89
CA GLY A 91 3.56 -15.19 -21.07
C GLY A 91 2.35 -15.71 -20.30
N PHE A 92 1.13 -15.35 -20.70
CA PHE A 92 -0.10 -15.88 -20.14
C PHE A 92 -0.74 -16.90 -21.09
N ILE A 93 -1.44 -17.91 -20.52
CA ILE A 93 -2.08 -18.99 -21.26
C ILE A 93 -3.59 -18.81 -21.41
N SER A 94 -4.20 -18.10 -20.48
CA SER A 94 -5.64 -17.82 -20.48
C SER A 94 -5.97 -16.67 -19.54
N LYS A 95 -7.17 -16.12 -19.66
CA LYS A 95 -7.72 -15.14 -18.73
C LYS A 95 -9.16 -15.48 -18.39
N THR A 96 -9.62 -15.04 -17.21
CA THR A 96 -11.05 -15.00 -16.86
C THR A 96 -11.42 -13.58 -16.50
N LEU A 97 -12.56 -13.11 -16.96
CA LEU A 97 -13.16 -11.87 -16.52
C LEU A 97 -14.30 -12.22 -15.54
N GLU A 98 -14.24 -11.71 -14.33
CA GLU A 98 -15.32 -11.77 -13.36
C GLU A 98 -15.87 -10.35 -13.18
N GLU A 99 -16.97 -10.04 -13.86
CA GLU A 99 -17.77 -8.87 -13.49
C GLU A 99 -18.46 -9.15 -12.17
N ARG A 100 -17.89 -8.70 -11.08
CA ARG A 100 -18.56 -8.71 -9.79
C ARG A 100 -19.50 -7.52 -9.70
N GLN A 101 -20.73 -7.69 -10.14
CA GLN A 101 -21.83 -6.99 -9.50
C GLN A 101 -21.90 -7.52 -8.06
N GLN A 102 -21.12 -6.94 -7.15
CA GLN A 102 -21.35 -7.17 -5.72
C GLN A 102 -22.74 -6.61 -5.43
N ARG A 103 -23.66 -7.48 -5.00
CA ARG A 103 -25.06 -7.17 -4.73
C ARG A 103 -25.28 -6.03 -3.73
N ASP A 104 -24.22 -5.55 -3.06
CA ASP A 104 -24.30 -4.58 -1.97
C ASP A 104 -23.48 -3.30 -2.17
N THR A 105 -22.76 -3.11 -3.29
CA THR A 105 -22.03 -1.87 -3.53
C THR A 105 -22.15 -1.47 -5.01
N ASN A 106 -22.60 -0.23 -5.27
CA ASN A 106 -22.64 0.38 -6.61
C ASN A 106 -21.23 0.79 -7.13
N ILE A 107 -20.20 0.05 -6.72
CA ILE A 107 -18.82 0.36 -7.15
C ILE A 107 -18.59 -0.33 -8.50
N PRO A 108 -18.31 0.43 -9.58
CA PRO A 108 -18.05 -0.12 -10.90
C PRO A 108 -16.65 -0.74 -10.94
N LYS A 109 -16.54 -2.03 -10.61
CA LYS A 109 -15.28 -2.78 -10.56
C LYS A 109 -15.36 -4.04 -11.39
N SER A 110 -14.25 -4.37 -12.08
CA SER A 110 -14.05 -5.69 -12.66
C SER A 110 -12.78 -6.33 -12.13
N HIS A 111 -12.77 -7.67 -12.10
CA HIS A 111 -11.62 -8.46 -11.67
C HIS A 111 -11.29 -9.47 -12.77
N SER A 112 -10.06 -9.52 -13.19
CA SER A 112 -9.57 -10.47 -14.18
C SER A 112 -8.41 -11.27 -13.62
N LYS A 113 -8.40 -12.58 -13.89
CA LYS A 113 -7.26 -13.45 -13.56
C LYS A 113 -6.54 -13.82 -14.85
N PHE A 114 -5.25 -13.59 -14.88
CA PHE A 114 -4.36 -13.95 -15.98
C PHE A 114 -3.53 -15.15 -15.57
N PHE A 115 -3.79 -16.30 -16.18
CA PHE A 115 -3.17 -17.56 -15.81
C PHE A 115 -1.87 -17.78 -16.58
N TYR A 116 -0.88 -18.43 -15.93
CA TYR A 116 0.41 -18.81 -16.50
C TYR A 116 0.91 -20.11 -15.89
N HIS A 117 1.76 -20.85 -16.62
CA HIS A 117 2.48 -22.00 -16.09
C HIS A 117 3.65 -21.54 -15.22
N ILE A 118 3.82 -22.16 -14.05
CA ILE A 118 4.93 -21.86 -13.12
C ILE A 118 6.22 -22.38 -13.74
N ALA A 119 7.19 -21.48 -13.98
CA ALA A 119 8.39 -21.82 -14.76
C ALA A 119 9.31 -22.84 -14.10
N TYR A 120 9.36 -22.93 -12.78
CA TYR A 120 10.27 -23.79 -12.02
C TYR A 120 9.60 -25.02 -11.38
N LYS A 121 8.35 -25.30 -11.69
CA LYS A 121 7.59 -26.46 -11.23
C LYS A 121 6.96 -27.19 -12.40
N ASN A 122 7.05 -28.51 -12.40
CA ASN A 122 6.25 -29.37 -13.27
C ASN A 122 4.89 -29.63 -12.62
N ASP A 123 4.10 -28.57 -12.40
CA ASP A 123 2.76 -28.66 -11.85
C ASP A 123 1.77 -28.24 -12.93
N ASP A 124 0.78 -29.05 -13.21
CA ASP A 124 -0.27 -28.75 -14.19
C ASP A 124 -1.23 -27.63 -13.72
N LYS A 125 -1.14 -27.22 -12.45
CA LYS A 125 -1.98 -26.14 -11.94
C LYS A 125 -1.39 -24.77 -12.25
N PRO A 126 -2.05 -23.99 -13.12
CA PRO A 126 -1.58 -22.66 -13.44
C PRO A 126 -1.68 -21.73 -12.22
N ALA A 127 -0.70 -20.85 -12.06
CA ALA A 127 -0.80 -19.69 -11.19
C ALA A 127 -1.49 -18.55 -11.94
N TYR A 128 -1.83 -17.47 -11.23
CA TYR A 128 -2.45 -16.30 -11.85
C TYR A 128 -1.97 -14.98 -11.24
N ILE A 129 -2.08 -13.92 -12.04
CA ILE A 129 -2.00 -12.52 -11.63
C ILE A 129 -3.41 -11.95 -11.64
N LEU A 130 -3.73 -11.14 -10.63
CA LEU A 130 -5.00 -10.43 -10.55
C LEU A 130 -4.84 -9.04 -11.17
N LEU A 131 -5.79 -8.68 -12.03
CA LEU A 131 -6.02 -7.33 -12.51
C LEU A 131 -7.32 -6.82 -11.91
N ASP A 132 -7.23 -5.77 -11.11
CA ASP A 132 -8.37 -5.06 -10.54
C ASP A 132 -8.55 -3.74 -11.26
N VAL A 133 -9.71 -3.55 -11.89
CA VAL A 133 -10.05 -2.34 -12.62
C VAL A 133 -11.17 -1.61 -11.89
N LEU A 134 -10.95 -0.35 -11.59
CA LEU A 134 -11.94 0.58 -11.06
C LEU A 134 -12.31 1.56 -12.16
N TYR A 135 -13.61 1.68 -12.47
CA TYR A 135 -14.11 2.59 -13.51
C TYR A 135 -14.67 3.85 -12.87
N GLU A 136 -13.80 4.83 -12.64
CA GLU A 136 -14.17 6.10 -12.00
C GLU A 136 -13.26 7.24 -12.49
N ASP A 137 -13.66 8.47 -12.23
CA ASP A 137 -12.79 9.62 -12.42
C ASP A 137 -11.65 9.62 -11.40
N LEU A 138 -10.48 10.09 -11.81
CA LEU A 138 -9.33 10.16 -10.93
C LEU A 138 -9.60 11.12 -9.77
N GLN A 139 -9.37 10.64 -8.55
CA GLN A 139 -9.54 11.38 -7.31
C GLN A 139 -8.21 11.93 -6.77
N TYR A 140 -7.14 11.81 -7.55
CA TYR A 140 -5.79 12.27 -7.20
C TYR A 140 -5.52 13.65 -7.79
N HIS A 141 -4.80 14.50 -7.04
CA HIS A 141 -4.50 15.88 -7.45
C HIS A 141 -3.37 15.95 -8.47
N ALA A 142 -2.40 15.05 -8.35
CA ALA A 142 -1.26 14.99 -9.23
C ALA A 142 -0.97 13.56 -9.69
N THR A 143 -0.52 13.45 -10.93
CA THR A 143 -0.04 12.19 -11.50
C THR A 143 1.38 12.39 -12.03
N GLU A 144 2.14 11.30 -12.04
CA GLU A 144 3.53 11.25 -12.51
C GLU A 144 3.68 10.12 -13.52
N GLU A 145 4.66 10.26 -14.42
CA GLU A 145 5.07 9.19 -15.31
C GLU A 145 6.27 8.47 -14.69
N VAL A 146 6.13 7.16 -14.45
CA VAL A 146 7.20 6.32 -13.88
C VAL A 146 7.55 5.19 -14.82
N GLU A 147 8.82 4.77 -14.78
CA GLU A 147 9.34 3.69 -15.59
C GLU A 147 8.88 2.32 -15.08
N ILE A 148 8.45 1.43 -16.00
CA ILE A 148 8.26 0.01 -15.67
C ILE A 148 9.62 -0.65 -15.56
N LYS A 149 10.19 -0.65 -14.37
CA LYS A 149 11.46 -1.28 -14.04
C LYS A 149 11.45 -1.87 -12.63
N GLY A 150 12.39 -2.75 -12.33
CA GLY A 150 12.48 -3.31 -10.98
C GLY A 150 13.63 -4.31 -10.83
N PRO A 151 13.92 -4.73 -9.59
CA PRO A 151 15.08 -5.55 -9.27
C PRO A 151 15.00 -6.99 -9.78
N PHE A 152 13.84 -7.42 -10.28
CA PHE A 152 13.60 -8.82 -10.73
C PHE A 152 13.45 -8.95 -12.24
N ILE A 153 13.46 -7.85 -12.99
CA ILE A 153 13.29 -7.83 -14.44
C ILE A 153 14.51 -7.22 -15.14
N GLU A 154 14.70 -7.57 -16.38
CA GLU A 154 15.65 -6.96 -17.31
C GLU A 154 14.90 -6.57 -18.59
N LEU A 155 15.30 -5.46 -19.20
CA LEU A 155 14.62 -4.87 -20.34
C LEU A 155 15.48 -4.98 -21.60
N ASP A 156 14.83 -5.21 -22.76
CA ASP A 156 15.49 -5.21 -24.07
C ASP A 156 15.76 -3.79 -24.58
N ASN A 157 14.90 -2.84 -24.22
CA ASN A 157 14.91 -1.47 -24.69
C ASN A 157 14.66 -0.51 -23.52
N GLU A 158 14.54 0.79 -23.82
CA GLU A 158 14.10 1.81 -22.87
C GLU A 158 12.81 1.36 -22.16
N PRO A 159 12.69 1.62 -20.85
CA PRO A 159 11.50 1.27 -20.09
C PRO A 159 10.27 2.02 -20.61
N LEU A 160 9.13 1.36 -20.61
CA LEU A 160 7.85 2.01 -20.83
C LEU A 160 7.48 2.88 -19.62
N MET A 161 6.84 4.01 -19.89
CA MET A 161 6.33 4.91 -18.87
C MET A 161 4.87 4.63 -18.59
N VAL A 162 4.47 4.64 -17.33
CA VAL A 162 3.07 4.53 -16.90
C VAL A 162 2.70 5.66 -15.97
N THR A 163 1.47 6.15 -16.13
CA THR A 163 0.90 7.18 -15.27
C THR A 163 0.53 6.58 -13.93
N VAL A 164 1.00 7.18 -12.84
CA VAL A 164 0.68 6.83 -11.45
C VAL A 164 0.27 8.08 -10.67
N PRO A 165 -0.45 7.97 -9.55
CA PRO A 165 -0.65 9.09 -8.65
C PRO A 165 0.68 9.52 -8.01
N SER A 166 0.79 10.78 -7.59
CA SER A 166 1.95 11.25 -6.83
C SER A 166 2.12 10.48 -5.52
N ALA A 167 3.34 10.46 -4.98
CA ALA A 167 3.61 9.85 -3.67
C ALA A 167 2.75 10.47 -2.56
N ASP A 168 2.51 11.78 -2.63
CA ASP A 168 1.66 12.51 -1.68
C ASP A 168 0.19 12.07 -1.75
N ASP A 169 -0.34 11.92 -2.96
CA ASP A 169 -1.71 11.43 -3.17
C ASP A 169 -1.88 10.00 -2.68
N ILE A 170 -0.91 9.11 -3.00
CA ILE A 170 -0.96 7.73 -2.52
C ILE A 170 -0.84 7.68 -1.00
N LEU A 171 -0.08 8.56 -0.35
CA LEU A 171 -0.02 8.63 1.10
C LEU A 171 -1.39 8.91 1.70
N GLY A 172 -2.15 9.86 1.13
CA GLY A 172 -3.52 10.15 1.55
C GLY A 172 -4.45 8.94 1.41
N ASP A 173 -4.42 8.26 0.26
CA ASP A 173 -5.20 7.05 -0.02
C ASP A 173 -4.83 5.91 0.96
N LYS A 174 -3.56 5.61 1.12
CA LYS A 174 -3.07 4.55 2.03
C LYS A 174 -3.40 4.81 3.49
N LEU A 175 -3.40 6.07 3.90
CA LEU A 175 -3.75 6.45 5.27
C LEU A 175 -5.24 6.17 5.55
N THR A 176 -6.16 6.41 4.59
CA THR A 176 -7.58 6.03 4.76
C THR A 176 -7.77 4.52 4.85
N ALA A 177 -6.92 3.74 4.16
CA ALA A 177 -6.96 2.28 4.18
C ALA A 177 -6.41 1.67 5.48
N PHE A 178 -5.63 2.42 6.28
CA PHE A 178 -5.17 2.03 7.62
C PHE A 178 -6.16 2.49 8.71
N ALA A 179 -7.44 2.24 8.53
CA ALA A 179 -8.51 2.52 9.48
C ALA A 179 -9.46 1.31 9.54
N PRO A 180 -9.06 0.22 10.21
CA PRO A 180 -9.70 -1.10 10.06
C PRO A 180 -11.10 -1.21 10.65
N ASN A 181 -11.50 -0.28 11.51
CA ASN A 181 -12.84 -0.26 12.11
C ASN A 181 -13.82 0.65 11.35
N THR A 182 -13.34 1.43 10.37
CA THR A 182 -14.14 2.42 9.62
C THR A 182 -13.94 2.29 8.11
N SER A 183 -13.19 3.19 7.48
CA SER A 183 -13.00 3.25 6.02
C SER A 183 -12.06 2.18 5.47
N GLY A 184 -11.14 1.71 6.29
CA GLY A 184 -10.02 0.88 5.87
C GLY A 184 -10.35 -0.60 5.67
N ILE A 185 -9.29 -1.39 5.57
CA ILE A 185 -9.41 -2.84 5.41
C ILE A 185 -9.84 -3.45 6.75
N PRO A 186 -11.02 -4.10 6.84
CA PRO A 186 -11.48 -4.68 8.11
C PRO A 186 -10.63 -5.88 8.51
N TYR A 187 -10.53 -6.16 9.81
CA TYR A 187 -9.80 -7.31 10.33
C TYR A 187 -10.26 -8.65 9.73
N ILE A 188 -11.57 -8.78 9.52
CA ILE A 188 -12.19 -9.96 8.89
C ILE A 188 -13.05 -9.50 7.71
N LYS A 189 -12.88 -10.10 6.54
CA LYS A 189 -13.73 -9.88 5.36
C LYS A 189 -14.09 -11.21 4.72
N GLY A 190 -15.39 -11.50 4.63
CA GLY A 190 -15.88 -12.76 4.08
C GLY A 190 -15.34 -13.98 4.86
N GLY A 191 -15.26 -13.89 6.19
CA GLY A 191 -14.72 -14.93 7.08
C GLY A 191 -13.20 -15.14 7.00
N ARG A 192 -12.47 -14.29 6.25
CA ARG A 192 -11.02 -14.39 6.06
C ARG A 192 -10.29 -13.31 6.84
N ASP A 193 -9.19 -13.71 7.48
CA ASP A 193 -8.23 -12.83 8.14
C ASP A 193 -7.59 -11.88 7.10
N ARG A 194 -7.64 -10.57 7.38
CA ARG A 194 -7.06 -9.48 6.57
C ARG A 194 -5.95 -8.72 7.28
N SER A 195 -5.40 -9.29 8.32
CA SER A 195 -4.33 -8.67 9.12
C SER A 195 -3.10 -8.30 8.27
N LEU A 196 -2.73 -9.15 7.30
CA LEU A 196 -1.63 -8.87 6.39
C LEU A 196 -1.90 -7.62 5.55
N GLU A 197 -3.11 -7.51 5.00
CA GLU A 197 -3.49 -6.38 4.15
C GLU A 197 -3.52 -5.08 4.94
N ILE A 198 -3.97 -5.08 6.21
CA ILE A 198 -3.91 -3.91 7.11
C ILE A 198 -2.45 -3.48 7.32
N ILE A 199 -1.57 -4.42 7.63
CA ILE A 199 -0.16 -4.11 7.88
C ILE A 199 0.58 -3.69 6.62
N LYS A 200 0.19 -4.18 5.43
CA LYS A 200 0.70 -3.65 4.17
C LYS A 200 0.38 -2.16 4.01
N GLN A 201 -0.82 -1.70 4.41
CA GLN A 201 -1.15 -0.28 4.36
C GLN A 201 -0.28 0.53 5.32
N LEU A 202 -0.12 0.05 6.55
CA LEU A 202 0.74 0.71 7.53
C LEU A 202 2.19 0.84 7.05
N TYR A 203 2.74 -0.24 6.51
CA TYR A 203 4.08 -0.24 5.92
C TYR A 203 4.20 0.79 4.79
N ASP A 204 3.21 0.81 3.90
CA ASP A 204 3.18 1.74 2.76
C ASP A 204 3.09 3.20 3.25
N VAL A 205 2.27 3.48 4.27
CA VAL A 205 2.19 4.81 4.92
C VAL A 205 3.56 5.21 5.50
N GLY A 206 4.23 4.31 6.22
CA GLY A 206 5.55 4.59 6.79
C GLY A 206 6.59 4.93 5.73
N LYS A 207 6.61 4.21 4.60
CA LYS A 207 7.52 4.47 3.49
C LYS A 207 7.21 5.77 2.76
N LEU A 208 5.94 6.00 2.46
CA LEU A 208 5.50 7.23 1.79
C LEU A 208 5.74 8.47 2.65
N PHE A 209 5.59 8.37 3.97
CA PHE A 209 5.86 9.48 4.89
C PHE A 209 7.28 10.04 4.73
N GLU A 210 8.25 9.18 4.44
CA GLU A 210 9.64 9.59 4.22
C GLU A 210 9.83 10.35 2.89
N HIS A 211 9.00 10.05 1.87
CA HIS A 211 9.14 10.54 0.50
C HIS A 211 8.17 11.69 0.15
N ALA A 212 7.10 11.85 0.94
CA ALA A 212 6.10 12.87 0.68
C ALA A 212 6.64 14.27 1.00
N ASP A 213 6.39 15.22 0.08
CA ASP A 213 6.87 16.60 0.17
C ASP A 213 5.71 17.62 0.16
N ASN A 214 4.57 17.27 -0.44
CA ASN A 214 3.40 18.15 -0.53
C ASN A 214 2.25 17.67 0.37
N PHE A 215 2.29 18.03 1.63
CA PHE A 215 1.26 17.62 2.60
C PHE A 215 -0.15 18.08 2.23
N GLN A 216 -0.32 19.15 1.44
CA GLN A 216 -1.65 19.58 1.00
C GLN A 216 -2.30 18.54 0.09
N HIS A 217 -1.56 17.94 -0.86
CA HIS A 217 -2.08 16.86 -1.69
C HIS A 217 -2.49 15.64 -0.84
N THR A 218 -1.65 15.24 0.11
CA THR A 218 -1.98 14.15 1.06
C THR A 218 -3.29 14.43 1.79
N LYS A 219 -3.48 15.65 2.29
CA LYS A 219 -4.67 16.08 3.02
C LYS A 219 -5.92 16.06 2.14
N ASP A 220 -5.81 16.60 0.94
CA ASP A 220 -6.94 16.73 0.01
C ASP A 220 -7.40 15.35 -0.47
N THR A 221 -6.45 14.48 -0.87
CA THR A 221 -6.73 13.10 -1.27
C THR A 221 -7.30 12.28 -0.13
N PHE A 222 -6.72 12.37 1.08
CA PHE A 222 -7.29 11.72 2.26
C PHE A 222 -8.74 12.15 2.51
N THR A 223 -9.01 13.46 2.41
CA THR A 223 -10.34 14.03 2.65
C THR A 223 -11.36 13.51 1.64
N GLN A 224 -10.98 13.47 0.37
CA GLN A 224 -11.86 13.05 -0.71
C GLN A 224 -12.11 11.54 -0.68
N ILE A 225 -11.05 10.73 -0.66
CA ILE A 225 -11.16 9.27 -0.63
C ILE A 225 -11.80 8.80 0.66
N GLY A 226 -11.46 9.39 1.81
CA GLY A 226 -12.06 9.04 3.10
C GLY A 226 -13.59 9.17 3.11
N LYS A 227 -14.14 10.23 2.53
CA LYS A 227 -15.61 10.40 2.41
C LYS A 227 -16.23 9.32 1.52
N ILE A 228 -15.59 9.01 0.39
CA ILE A 228 -16.05 7.97 -0.56
C ILE A 228 -16.02 6.59 0.12
N GLU A 229 -14.93 6.25 0.80
CA GLU A 229 -14.80 4.96 1.48
C GLU A 229 -15.80 4.79 2.64
N LEU A 230 -16.08 5.84 3.40
CA LEU A 230 -17.14 5.81 4.41
C LEU A 230 -18.51 5.54 3.79
N GLN A 231 -18.84 6.19 2.68
CA GLN A 231 -20.09 5.95 1.96
C GLN A 231 -20.19 4.50 1.46
N TYR A 232 -19.09 3.95 0.91
CA TYR A 232 -19.05 2.54 0.48
C TYR A 232 -19.25 1.55 1.63
N ARG A 233 -18.96 1.96 2.87
CA ARG A 233 -19.21 1.17 4.09
C ARG A 233 -20.58 1.42 4.70
N GLY A 234 -21.40 2.30 4.11
CA GLY A 234 -22.69 2.70 4.68
C GLY A 234 -22.56 3.51 5.97
N LEU A 235 -21.42 4.15 6.19
CA LEU A 235 -21.13 5.00 7.34
C LEU A 235 -21.40 6.48 6.99
N PRO A 236 -21.69 7.33 7.99
CA PRO A 236 -21.74 8.78 7.77
C PRO A 236 -20.42 9.27 7.17
N ALA A 237 -20.49 10.23 6.24
CA ALA A 237 -19.30 10.82 5.61
C ALA A 237 -18.54 11.79 6.55
N GLU A 238 -18.34 11.38 7.80
CA GLU A 238 -17.69 12.12 8.88
C GLU A 238 -16.25 11.65 9.06
N LEU A 239 -15.30 12.44 8.59
CA LEU A 239 -13.87 12.11 8.65
C LEU A 239 -13.34 11.92 10.07
N SER A 240 -13.98 12.48 11.08
CA SER A 240 -13.66 12.26 12.50
C SER A 240 -13.61 10.79 12.88
N LEU A 241 -14.47 9.97 12.28
CA LEU A 241 -14.46 8.51 12.45
C LEU A 241 -13.14 7.89 12.03
N ILE A 242 -12.60 8.32 10.89
CA ILE A 242 -11.34 7.81 10.35
C ILE A 242 -10.15 8.28 11.18
N TYR A 243 -10.13 9.56 11.56
CA TYR A 243 -9.06 10.10 12.40
C TYR A 243 -8.97 9.38 13.75
N GLU A 244 -10.13 9.16 14.40
CA GLU A 244 -10.18 8.41 15.66
C GLU A 244 -9.70 6.97 15.47
N ASP A 245 -10.17 6.27 14.43
CA ASP A 245 -9.80 4.88 14.17
C ASP A 245 -8.30 4.72 13.94
N ILE A 246 -7.68 5.59 13.14
CA ILE A 246 -6.23 5.56 12.91
C ILE A 246 -5.48 5.76 14.24
N ARG A 247 -5.86 6.76 15.05
CA ARG A 247 -5.22 7.01 16.35
C ARG A 247 -5.38 5.86 17.32
N GLU A 248 -6.57 5.31 17.42
CA GLU A 248 -6.88 4.17 18.31
C GLU A 248 -6.15 2.89 17.88
N THR A 249 -6.10 2.60 16.58
CA THR A 249 -5.34 1.47 16.04
C THR A 249 -3.83 1.66 16.25
N ALA A 250 -3.31 2.87 16.05
CA ALA A 250 -1.92 3.22 16.32
C ALA A 250 -1.57 3.10 17.82
N LEU A 251 -2.46 3.56 18.70
CA LEU A 251 -2.31 3.44 20.15
C LEU A 251 -2.29 1.96 20.59
N CYS A 252 -3.13 1.13 19.97
CA CYS A 252 -3.13 -0.32 20.19
C CYS A 252 -1.77 -0.94 19.85
N LEU A 253 -1.16 -0.59 18.71
CA LEU A 253 0.18 -1.04 18.35
C LEU A 253 1.25 -0.52 19.31
N ALA A 254 1.26 0.79 19.59
CA ALA A 254 2.27 1.44 20.45
C ALA A 254 2.27 0.91 21.89
N THR A 255 1.10 0.49 22.38
CA THR A 255 0.94 -0.07 23.74
C THR A 255 0.87 -1.59 23.77
N ARG A 256 1.09 -2.25 22.63
CA ARG A 256 1.03 -3.71 22.48
C ARG A 256 -0.31 -4.28 23.00
N GLY A 257 -1.42 -3.68 22.60
CA GLY A 257 -2.77 -4.12 22.92
C GLY A 257 -3.28 -3.73 24.31
N GLN A 258 -2.52 -2.95 25.08
CA GLN A 258 -2.98 -2.51 26.41
C GLN A 258 -4.00 -1.37 26.35
N MET A 259 -4.05 -0.66 25.24
CA MET A 259 -4.90 0.48 25.00
C MET A 259 -5.25 0.59 23.52
N GLY A 260 -6.20 1.48 23.20
CA GLY A 260 -6.70 1.69 21.85
C GLY A 260 -7.78 0.68 21.46
N LYS A 261 -8.41 0.90 20.31
CA LYS A 261 -9.54 0.10 19.81
C LYS A 261 -9.12 -0.82 18.64
N GLY A 262 -7.92 -1.40 18.69
CA GLY A 262 -7.42 -2.33 17.68
C GLY A 262 -7.42 -3.78 18.17
N ASP A 263 -7.39 -4.73 17.25
CA ASP A 263 -7.07 -6.14 17.55
C ASP A 263 -5.56 -6.36 17.46
N PHE A 264 -4.87 -6.24 18.60
CA PHE A 264 -3.41 -6.38 18.64
C PHE A 264 -2.93 -7.76 18.16
N ASN A 265 -3.65 -8.83 18.45
CA ASN A 265 -3.25 -10.18 18.05
C ASN A 265 -3.28 -10.31 16.52
N MET A 266 -4.31 -9.77 15.88
CA MET A 266 -4.39 -9.75 14.42
C MET A 266 -3.32 -8.83 13.82
N LEU A 267 -3.12 -7.64 14.36
CA LEU A 267 -2.05 -6.73 13.89
C LEU A 267 -0.67 -7.39 14.01
N GLN A 268 -0.37 -8.03 15.14
CA GLN A 268 0.88 -8.77 15.33
C GLN A 268 1.02 -9.95 14.36
N SER A 269 -0.08 -10.65 14.06
CA SER A 269 -0.10 -11.69 13.03
C SER A 269 0.22 -11.13 11.66
N GLY A 270 -0.37 -9.97 11.29
CA GLY A 270 -0.09 -9.27 10.04
C GLY A 270 1.38 -8.86 9.91
N ILE A 271 1.99 -8.34 11.00
CA ILE A 271 3.42 -7.98 11.04
C ILE A 271 4.31 -9.21 10.79
N LYS A 272 3.95 -10.37 11.33
CA LYS A 272 4.69 -11.61 11.04
C LYS A 272 4.52 -12.05 9.57
N LYS A 273 3.32 -11.91 9.02
CA LYS A 273 3.01 -12.33 7.64
C LYS A 273 3.66 -11.44 6.58
N ILE A 274 3.81 -10.14 6.84
CA ILE A 274 4.39 -9.20 5.86
C ILE A 274 5.88 -9.50 5.59
N ASP A 275 6.58 -10.14 6.54
CA ASP A 275 8.00 -10.51 6.39
C ASP A 275 8.24 -11.34 5.13
N GLY A 276 7.28 -12.19 4.74
CA GLY A 276 7.32 -12.95 3.48
C GLY A 276 7.29 -12.08 2.21
N TYR A 277 6.89 -10.83 2.30
CA TYR A 277 6.85 -9.88 1.19
C TYR A 277 8.02 -8.88 1.21
N ILE A 278 8.79 -8.81 2.29
CA ILE A 278 9.94 -7.90 2.41
C ILE A 278 11.16 -8.56 1.79
N TYR A 279 11.68 -8.00 0.70
CA TYR A 279 12.87 -8.54 0.04
C TYR A 279 14.16 -7.83 0.45
N LYS A 280 14.07 -6.67 1.09
CA LYS A 280 15.23 -5.92 1.59
C LYS A 280 14.93 -5.34 2.96
N GLY A 281 15.75 -5.67 3.96
CA GLY A 281 15.54 -5.24 5.34
C GLY A 281 14.64 -6.18 6.12
N LYS A 282 13.95 -5.64 7.13
CA LYS A 282 13.01 -6.35 8.01
C LYS A 282 11.89 -5.41 8.41
N TYR A 283 10.74 -5.97 8.76
CA TYR A 283 9.63 -5.22 9.32
C TYR A 283 9.09 -5.95 10.55
N ARG A 284 9.36 -5.41 11.71
CA ARG A 284 9.00 -5.98 13.00
C ARG A 284 8.06 -5.05 13.76
N ILE A 285 7.72 -5.42 14.97
CA ILE A 285 6.82 -4.64 15.81
C ILE A 285 7.39 -3.23 16.11
N GLU A 286 8.70 -3.09 16.18
CA GLU A 286 9.36 -1.82 16.43
C GLU A 286 9.15 -0.84 15.26
N GLU A 287 9.37 -1.28 14.02
CA GLU A 287 9.11 -0.49 12.81
C GLU A 287 7.61 -0.18 12.69
N ALA A 288 6.74 -1.16 12.97
CA ALA A 288 5.30 -0.95 12.93
C ALA A 288 4.82 0.06 13.97
N ILE A 289 5.43 0.13 15.16
CA ILE A 289 5.13 1.14 16.17
C ILE A 289 5.54 2.53 15.68
N VAL A 290 6.69 2.68 15.03
CA VAL A 290 7.13 3.96 14.44
C VAL A 290 6.14 4.39 13.35
N ASP A 291 5.84 3.52 12.40
CA ASP A 291 4.93 3.84 11.28
C ASP A 291 3.51 4.14 11.79
N SER A 292 3.05 3.46 12.84
CA SER A 292 1.75 3.75 13.44
C SER A 292 1.71 5.12 14.12
N ALA A 293 2.81 5.54 14.76
CA ALA A 293 2.93 6.88 15.32
C ALA A 293 2.94 7.96 14.23
N ARG A 294 3.62 7.71 13.09
CA ARG A 294 3.56 8.56 11.88
C ARG A 294 2.13 8.67 11.35
N ALA A 295 1.40 7.55 11.25
CA ALA A 295 0.01 7.54 10.81
C ALA A 295 -0.92 8.34 11.74
N ALA A 296 -0.78 8.18 13.06
CA ALA A 296 -1.54 8.95 14.05
C ALA A 296 -1.24 10.46 13.95
N TYR A 297 0.03 10.82 13.77
CA TYR A 297 0.45 12.21 13.59
C TYR A 297 -0.11 12.82 12.30
N LEU A 298 -0.03 12.10 11.16
CA LEU A 298 -0.60 12.52 9.89
C LEU A 298 -2.12 12.75 10.01
N ALA A 299 -2.85 11.76 10.51
CA ALA A 299 -4.30 11.85 10.69
C ALA A 299 -4.69 13.06 11.55
N THR A 300 -3.98 13.30 12.67
CA THR A 300 -4.23 14.45 13.54
C THR A 300 -3.83 15.76 12.87
N SER A 301 -2.75 15.79 12.08
CA SER A 301 -2.32 16.97 11.32
C SER A 301 -3.37 17.37 10.27
N ILE A 302 -4.00 16.39 9.62
CA ILE A 302 -5.09 16.63 8.67
C ILE A 302 -6.32 17.15 9.41
N GLU A 303 -6.73 16.50 10.50
CA GLU A 303 -7.88 16.88 11.33
C GLU A 303 -7.75 18.33 11.83
N LYS A 304 -6.59 18.71 12.29
CA LYS A 304 -6.29 20.05 12.83
C LYS A 304 -5.89 21.06 11.76
N SER A 305 -6.07 20.71 10.49
CA SER A 305 -5.77 21.59 9.35
C SER A 305 -4.35 22.17 9.38
N SER A 306 -3.37 21.39 9.81
CA SER A 306 -1.97 21.77 9.76
C SER A 306 -1.55 22.12 8.32
N THR A 307 -0.64 23.08 8.17
CA THR A 307 -0.12 23.50 6.85
C THR A 307 1.11 22.69 6.43
N ARG A 308 1.76 22.04 7.40
CA ARG A 308 2.95 21.22 7.19
C ARG A 308 3.04 20.11 8.23
N ILE A 309 3.83 19.10 7.91
CA ILE A 309 4.25 18.06 8.85
C ILE A 309 5.72 18.27 9.23
N GLU A 310 6.07 17.90 10.45
CA GLU A 310 7.44 17.89 10.93
C GLU A 310 7.97 16.46 10.87
N LYS A 311 9.18 16.28 10.36
CA LYS A 311 9.88 14.99 10.37
C LYS A 311 10.90 14.96 11.51
N TYR A 312 11.07 13.80 12.15
CA TYR A 312 12.07 13.61 13.21
C TYR A 312 13.47 13.68 12.60
N ASP A 313 14.30 14.55 13.18
CA ASP A 313 15.67 14.84 12.71
C ASP A 313 16.76 13.93 13.30
N GLY A 314 16.38 12.96 14.14
CA GLY A 314 17.31 12.08 14.85
C GLY A 314 17.94 12.71 16.10
N ASN A 315 17.62 13.95 16.46
CA ASN A 315 18.23 14.66 17.58
C ASN A 315 17.60 14.25 18.92
N LEU A 316 18.31 13.44 19.68
CA LEU A 316 17.88 12.99 21.00
C LEU A 316 17.78 14.13 22.03
N ASN A 317 18.57 15.18 21.91
CA ASN A 317 18.52 16.32 22.85
C ASN A 317 17.19 17.08 22.74
N THR A 318 16.65 17.20 21.52
CA THR A 318 15.34 17.79 21.31
C THR A 318 14.24 16.99 22.05
N LEU A 319 14.34 15.66 22.01
CA LEU A 319 13.39 14.78 22.68
C LEU A 319 13.47 14.85 24.22
N LEU A 320 14.63 15.15 24.80
CA LEU A 320 14.77 15.23 26.26
C LEU A 320 13.87 16.30 26.86
N ALA A 321 13.67 17.41 26.15
CA ALA A 321 12.82 18.52 26.56
C ALA A 321 11.33 18.30 26.26
N MET A 322 10.97 17.28 25.45
CA MET A 322 9.59 17.00 25.08
C MET A 322 8.89 16.15 26.14
N GLU A 323 7.62 16.48 26.39
CA GLU A 323 6.72 15.74 27.28
C GLU A 323 5.41 15.45 26.59
N LEU A 324 4.85 14.27 26.86
CA LEU A 324 3.50 13.93 26.44
C LEU A 324 2.49 14.66 27.29
N SER A 325 1.49 15.25 26.66
CA SER A 325 0.36 15.79 27.37
C SER A 325 -0.34 14.72 28.23
N PRO A 326 -0.89 15.09 29.40
CA PRO A 326 -1.69 14.19 30.24
C PRO A 326 -2.90 13.57 29.52
N SER A 327 -3.37 14.20 28.45
CA SER A 327 -4.46 13.69 27.62
C SER A 327 -4.05 12.47 26.77
N VAL A 328 -2.75 12.28 26.54
CA VAL A 328 -2.17 11.12 25.88
C VAL A 328 -1.43 10.30 26.93
N ASN A 329 -1.70 9.03 26.98
CA ASN A 329 -1.39 8.13 28.09
C ASN A 329 0.11 8.04 28.45
N ASN A 330 0.40 8.05 29.76
CA ASN A 330 1.75 7.84 30.35
C ASN A 330 2.48 6.57 29.88
N LYS A 331 1.77 5.55 29.37
CA LYS A 331 2.39 4.32 28.87
C LYS A 331 3.28 4.56 27.66
N LEU A 332 3.01 5.61 26.85
CA LEU A 332 3.84 6.00 25.72
C LEU A 332 5.17 6.63 26.12
N ASN A 333 5.35 7.08 27.35
CA ASN A 333 6.63 7.63 27.85
C ASN A 333 7.80 6.63 27.74
N LYS A 334 7.50 5.32 27.76
CA LYS A 334 8.53 4.28 27.57
C LYS A 334 9.18 4.37 26.19
N LEU A 335 8.44 4.83 25.17
CA LEU A 335 8.95 4.98 23.81
C LEU A 335 10.10 5.97 23.73
N LYS A 336 10.14 6.99 24.61
CA LYS A 336 11.23 7.99 24.64
C LYS A 336 12.64 7.36 24.65
N LYS A 337 12.80 6.22 25.33
CA LYS A 337 14.10 5.53 25.46
C LYS A 337 14.31 4.45 24.41
N VAL A 338 13.23 3.76 23.97
CA VAL A 338 13.36 2.56 23.13
C VAL A 338 13.03 2.81 21.66
N LEU A 339 12.15 3.75 21.36
CA LEU A 339 11.73 4.14 20.02
C LEU A 339 11.55 5.68 19.97
N PRO A 340 12.65 6.46 20.00
CA PRO A 340 12.65 7.92 20.09
C PRO A 340 11.79 8.59 19.01
N GLU A 341 11.85 8.09 17.80
CA GLU A 341 11.07 8.61 16.68
C GLU A 341 9.55 8.43 16.89
N ALA A 342 9.11 7.25 17.34
CA ALA A 342 7.70 7.03 17.67
C ALA A 342 7.24 7.96 18.80
N PHE A 343 8.10 8.18 19.80
CA PHE A 343 7.81 9.13 20.88
C PHE A 343 7.63 10.55 20.34
N PHE A 344 8.51 11.01 19.45
CA PHE A 344 8.42 12.32 18.80
C PHE A 344 7.04 12.52 18.15
N TYR A 345 6.59 11.58 17.31
CA TYR A 345 5.30 11.72 16.64
C TYR A 345 4.11 11.66 17.59
N TRP A 346 4.19 10.90 18.70
CA TRP A 346 3.16 10.93 19.73
C TRP A 346 3.12 12.25 20.49
N VAL A 347 4.28 12.89 20.75
CA VAL A 347 4.30 14.25 21.34
C VAL A 347 3.66 15.23 20.38
N LYS A 348 4.04 15.23 19.09
CA LYS A 348 3.43 16.10 18.08
C LYS A 348 1.93 15.88 17.93
N THR A 349 1.48 14.64 17.97
CA THR A 349 0.05 14.30 18.01
C THR A 349 -0.64 14.92 19.24
N SER A 350 -0.04 14.79 20.42
CA SER A 350 -0.60 15.34 21.65
C SER A 350 -0.67 16.86 21.68
N GLU A 351 0.35 17.54 21.13
CA GLU A 351 0.37 19.00 20.99
C GLU A 351 -0.76 19.51 20.07
N LEU A 352 -1.02 18.80 18.98
CA LEU A 352 -2.10 19.14 18.05
C LEU A 352 -3.48 18.91 18.66
N LEU A 353 -3.67 17.85 19.44
CA LEU A 353 -4.97 17.56 20.09
C LEU A 353 -5.34 18.57 21.18
N GLN A 354 -4.39 19.35 21.71
CA GLN A 354 -4.63 20.41 22.69
C GLN A 354 -5.08 21.75 22.06
N LYS A 355 -4.86 21.90 20.77
CA LYS A 355 -5.33 23.05 19.98
C LYS A 355 -6.76 22.84 19.49
#